data_dc070dbbe74b47b10a80acff467506a6
#
_entry.id   dc070dbbe74b47b10a80acff467506a6
#
_cell.length_a   1.000
_cell.length_b   1.000
_cell.length_c   1.000
_cell.angle_alpha   90.00
_cell.angle_beta   90.00
_cell.angle_gamma   90.00
#
_symmetry.space_group_name_H-M   'P 1'
#
loop_
_entity.id
_entity.type
_entity.pdbx_description
1 polymer ?
#
loop_
_entity_poly.entity_id
_entity_poly.type
_entity_poly.pdbx_seq_one_letter_code
_entity_poly.pdbx_strand_id
1 'polypeptide(L)'
;NVGNPACGGCQTRYLNNEFGVGKDASSIASENLEPMYQDEYILGFQAQLTDNISGGVRGIYRDLKRAIDDQCDYRPIYAYAAENGLAFNPYNPGFAFCHLYNPGSDGIFNVDVDGNGTFEKITIPANVLGPKAIRTYKALEFFAEGQWDKFFVQGSYTWAQSYGNTEGGVKSDIGQADTGTTQDFDYPELTIGSEGFLPNDRRHSFKVFGNYEINDPWSVGAPL
;
A
#
# COMPACT_ATOMS: atom_id res chain seq x y z
N ASN A 1 9.69 -12.76 24.85
CA ASN A 1 10.61 -13.63 25.61
C ASN A 1 10.01 -15.01 25.81
N VAL A 2 9.98 -15.78 24.73
CA VAL A 2 9.60 -17.18 24.77
C VAL A 2 10.66 -17.92 25.56
N GLY A 3 10.26 -18.56 26.64
CA GLY A 3 11.11 -19.48 27.38
C GLY A 3 12.08 -18.84 28.37
N ASN A 4 11.70 -17.74 29.05
CA ASN A 4 12.45 -17.38 30.26
C ASN A 4 12.03 -18.28 31.45
N PRO A 5 12.79 -19.35 31.76
CA PRO A 5 12.46 -20.26 32.84
C PRO A 5 12.58 -19.61 34.21
N ALA A 6 13.10 -18.41 34.32
CA ALA A 6 13.25 -17.66 35.58
C ALA A 6 11.95 -16.97 36.03
N CYS A 7 10.91 -16.95 35.19
CA CYS A 7 9.64 -16.37 35.54
C CYS A 7 8.66 -17.47 36.00
N GLY A 8 8.83 -17.95 37.22
CA GLY A 8 7.89 -18.91 37.84
C GLY A 8 6.48 -18.30 37.88
N GLY A 9 5.57 -18.82 37.04
CA GLY A 9 4.19 -18.37 36.97
C GLY A 9 3.88 -17.27 35.95
N CYS A 10 4.84 -16.82 35.12
CA CYS A 10 4.56 -15.94 34.01
C CYS A 10 3.79 -16.68 32.93
N GLN A 11 2.53 -16.34 32.75
CA GLN A 11 1.79 -16.73 31.56
C GLN A 11 2.35 -15.92 30.37
N THR A 12 2.88 -16.62 29.39
CA THR A 12 3.27 -16.01 28.12
C THR A 12 2.00 -15.56 27.44
N ARG A 13 1.75 -14.24 27.41
CA ARG A 13 0.67 -13.66 26.62
C ARG A 13 1.24 -13.27 25.26
N TYR A 14 0.69 -13.83 24.22
CA TYR A 14 0.92 -13.38 22.86
C TYR A 14 -0.12 -12.32 22.53
N LEU A 15 0.31 -11.20 21.95
CA LEU A 15 -0.59 -10.09 21.59
C LEU A 15 -1.66 -10.50 20.57
N ASN A 16 -1.34 -11.49 19.73
CA ASN A 16 -2.17 -11.91 18.61
C ASN A 16 -2.33 -13.43 18.48
N ASN A 17 -1.95 -14.19 19.48
CA ASN A 17 -1.98 -15.67 19.45
C ASN A 17 -1.25 -16.34 18.27
N GLU A 18 -0.38 -15.63 17.57
CA GLU A 18 0.28 -16.16 16.37
C GLU A 18 1.56 -16.94 16.68
N PHE A 19 2.14 -16.69 17.84
CA PHE A 19 3.42 -17.25 18.17
C PHE A 19 3.31 -18.75 18.50
N GLY A 20 3.98 -19.58 17.70
CA GLY A 20 4.04 -21.03 17.89
C GLY A 20 2.82 -21.80 17.39
N VAL A 21 1.81 -21.12 16.86
CA VAL A 21 0.63 -21.73 16.23
C VAL A 21 0.42 -21.07 14.86
N GLY A 22 0.57 -21.86 13.80
CA GLY A 22 0.24 -21.39 12.44
C GLY A 22 -1.26 -21.11 12.34
N LYS A 23 -1.62 -19.93 11.84
CA LYS A 23 -3.01 -19.60 11.50
C LYS A 23 -3.43 -20.31 10.22
N ASP A 24 -4.67 -20.68 10.12
CA ASP A 24 -5.27 -21.08 8.85
C ASP A 24 -5.35 -19.85 7.94
N ALA A 25 -4.91 -19.99 6.67
CA ALA A 25 -4.91 -18.88 5.72
C ALA A 25 -6.33 -18.32 5.49
N SER A 26 -7.36 -19.15 5.56
CA SER A 26 -8.77 -18.74 5.43
C SER A 26 -9.26 -17.88 6.60
N SER A 27 -8.57 -17.96 7.76
CA SER A 27 -8.88 -17.10 8.91
C SER A 27 -8.17 -15.75 8.87
N ILE A 28 -7.16 -15.59 8.00
CA ILE A 28 -6.39 -14.36 7.88
C ILE A 28 -6.89 -13.50 6.72
N ALA A 29 -7.30 -14.13 5.63
CA ALA A 29 -7.69 -13.46 4.40
C ALA A 29 -9.15 -13.74 4.06
N SER A 30 -9.82 -12.73 3.50
CA SER A 30 -11.17 -12.89 2.96
C SER A 30 -11.19 -13.93 1.84
N GLU A 31 -12.21 -14.79 1.82
CA GLU A 31 -12.34 -15.83 0.77
C GLU A 31 -12.45 -15.23 -0.64
N ASN A 32 -12.98 -14.02 -0.75
CA ASN A 32 -13.13 -13.29 -2.01
C ASN A 32 -11.98 -12.30 -2.26
N LEU A 33 -10.84 -12.48 -1.58
CA LEU A 33 -9.67 -11.63 -1.77
C LEU A 33 -9.15 -11.75 -3.21
N GLU A 34 -9.04 -10.60 -3.88
CA GLU A 34 -8.54 -10.52 -5.24
C GLU A 34 -7.22 -9.73 -5.31
N PRO A 35 -6.35 -10.05 -6.29
CA PRO A 35 -5.05 -9.38 -6.42
C PRO A 35 -5.16 -7.87 -6.57
N MET A 36 -4.21 -7.14 -5.99
CA MET A 36 -4.06 -5.70 -6.20
C MET A 36 -3.59 -5.43 -7.63
N TYR A 37 -4.23 -4.46 -8.30
CA TYR A 37 -3.78 -3.99 -9.62
C TYR A 37 -4.16 -2.55 -9.88
N GLN A 38 -3.44 -1.94 -10.81
CA GLN A 38 -3.72 -0.61 -11.33
C GLN A 38 -3.62 -0.60 -12.85
N ASP A 39 -4.39 0.26 -13.48
CA ASP A 39 -4.23 0.60 -14.89
C ASP A 39 -3.27 1.76 -15.04
N GLU A 40 -2.41 1.71 -16.07
CA GLU A 40 -1.53 2.80 -16.44
C GLU A 40 -1.65 3.10 -17.91
N TYR A 41 -1.81 4.39 -18.25
CA TYR A 41 -1.86 4.89 -19.61
C TYR A 41 -0.77 5.92 -19.78
N ILE A 42 0.09 5.71 -20.80
CA ILE A 42 1.17 6.62 -21.14
C ILE A 42 1.05 6.97 -22.60
N LEU A 43 1.02 8.27 -22.89
CA LEU A 43 1.10 8.79 -24.24
C LEU A 43 2.21 9.83 -24.30
N GLY A 44 3.11 9.70 -25.27
CA GLY A 44 4.24 10.61 -25.39
C GLY A 44 4.66 10.84 -26.83
N PHE A 45 5.40 11.92 -27.01
CA PHE A 45 6.06 12.30 -28.23
C PHE A 45 7.51 12.69 -27.94
N GLN A 46 8.43 12.23 -28.77
CA GLN A 46 9.85 12.57 -28.70
C GLN A 46 10.35 12.87 -30.10
N ALA A 47 11.20 13.86 -30.24
CA ALA A 47 11.81 14.23 -31.50
C ALA A 47 13.24 14.72 -31.33
N GLN A 48 14.04 14.56 -32.39
CA GLN A 48 15.29 15.26 -32.53
C GLN A 48 14.98 16.73 -32.89
N LEU A 49 15.42 17.65 -32.00
CA LEU A 49 15.16 19.08 -32.14
C LEU A 49 16.28 19.79 -32.94
N THR A 50 17.52 19.35 -32.73
CA THR A 50 18.72 19.76 -33.46
C THR A 50 19.66 18.57 -33.58
N ASP A 51 20.80 18.75 -34.28
CA ASP A 51 21.79 17.68 -34.44
C ASP A 51 22.30 17.14 -33.09
N ASN A 52 22.25 17.95 -32.03
CA ASN A 52 22.79 17.64 -30.73
C ASN A 52 21.73 17.51 -29.60
N ILE A 53 20.47 17.89 -29.89
CA ILE A 53 19.44 17.94 -28.82
C ILE A 53 18.23 17.14 -29.26
N SER A 54 17.81 16.23 -28.39
CA SER A 54 16.50 15.57 -28.45
C SER A 54 15.63 15.99 -27.27
N GLY A 55 14.34 15.90 -27.43
CA GLY A 55 13.41 16.22 -26.36
C GLY A 55 12.02 15.68 -26.61
N GLY A 56 11.22 15.68 -25.58
CA GLY A 56 9.87 15.14 -25.67
C GLY A 56 8.98 15.53 -24.52
N VAL A 57 7.74 15.10 -24.64
CA VAL A 57 6.70 15.26 -23.63
C VAL A 57 5.92 13.96 -23.52
N ARG A 58 5.53 13.59 -22.32
CA ARG A 58 4.62 12.46 -22.08
C ARG A 58 3.61 12.77 -21.00
N GLY A 59 2.38 12.36 -21.25
CA GLY A 59 1.30 12.32 -20.26
C GLY A 59 1.22 10.95 -19.65
N ILE A 60 1.00 10.88 -18.34
CA ILE A 60 0.88 9.64 -17.56
C ILE A 60 -0.41 9.72 -16.77
N TYR A 61 -1.22 8.66 -16.82
CA TYR A 61 -2.39 8.47 -15.97
C TYR A 61 -2.35 7.08 -15.36
N ARG A 62 -2.44 7.01 -14.02
CA ARG A 62 -2.56 5.75 -13.29
C ARG A 62 -3.82 5.77 -12.45
N ASP A 63 -4.50 4.64 -12.39
CA ASP A 63 -5.73 4.46 -11.63
C ASP A 63 -5.70 3.12 -10.89
N LEU A 64 -5.70 3.18 -9.56
CA LEU A 64 -5.77 2.01 -8.70
C LEU A 64 -7.16 1.39 -8.82
N LYS A 65 -7.23 0.17 -9.31
CA LYS A 65 -8.50 -0.55 -9.48
C LYS A 65 -8.87 -1.36 -8.25
N ARG A 66 -7.85 -1.94 -7.61
CA ARG A 66 -8.02 -2.75 -6.42
C ARG A 66 -6.79 -2.67 -5.54
N ALA A 67 -7.00 -2.50 -4.23
CA ALA A 67 -5.97 -2.63 -3.21
C ALA A 67 -6.20 -3.89 -2.36
N ILE A 68 -5.19 -4.30 -1.64
CA ILE A 68 -5.28 -5.22 -0.52
C ILE A 68 -4.83 -4.43 0.71
N ASP A 69 -5.63 -4.49 1.77
CA ASP A 69 -5.25 -4.00 3.09
C ASP A 69 -5.91 -4.88 4.14
N ASP A 70 -5.75 -4.59 5.41
CA ASP A 70 -6.40 -5.32 6.46
C ASP A 70 -7.43 -4.47 7.22
N GLN A 71 -8.33 -5.14 7.89
CA GLN A 71 -9.28 -4.56 8.83
C GLN A 71 -9.08 -5.19 10.20
N CYS A 72 -9.12 -4.39 11.25
CA CYS A 72 -8.89 -4.81 12.64
C CYS A 72 -10.10 -4.54 13.55
N ASP A 73 -11.24 -4.15 12.96
CA ASP A 73 -12.47 -3.86 13.68
C ASP A 73 -13.22 -5.15 14.03
N TYR A 74 -13.24 -5.50 15.31
CA TYR A 74 -13.95 -6.69 15.79
C TYR A 74 -15.44 -6.50 16.04
N ARG A 75 -15.93 -5.26 16.00
CA ARG A 75 -17.33 -4.96 16.32
C ARG A 75 -18.33 -5.76 15.49
N PRO A 76 -18.15 -5.95 14.18
CA PRO A 76 -19.05 -6.77 13.37
C PRO A 76 -19.00 -8.26 13.77
N ILE A 77 -17.82 -8.77 14.11
CA ILE A 77 -17.65 -10.17 14.55
C ILE A 77 -18.25 -10.37 15.94
N TYR A 78 -18.07 -9.40 16.83
CA TYR A 78 -18.69 -9.41 18.15
C TYR A 78 -20.24 -9.39 18.06
N ALA A 79 -20.79 -8.56 17.17
CA ALA A 79 -22.23 -8.51 16.93
C ALA A 79 -22.75 -9.86 16.43
N TYR A 80 -22.05 -10.47 15.46
CA TYR A 80 -22.38 -11.81 14.96
C TYR A 80 -22.38 -12.86 16.10
N ALA A 81 -21.38 -12.84 16.97
CA ALA A 81 -21.30 -13.74 18.12
C ALA A 81 -22.51 -13.59 19.04
N ALA A 82 -22.88 -12.36 19.36
CA ALA A 82 -24.03 -12.05 20.21
C ALA A 82 -25.36 -12.53 19.61
N GLU A 83 -25.55 -12.33 18.30
CA GLU A 83 -26.75 -12.76 17.57
C GLU A 83 -26.88 -14.29 17.49
N ASN A 84 -25.76 -15.00 17.46
CA ASN A 84 -25.72 -16.47 17.36
C ASN A 84 -25.48 -17.17 18.70
N GLY A 85 -25.44 -16.44 19.82
CA GLY A 85 -25.26 -17.02 21.15
C GLY A 85 -23.87 -17.63 21.39
N LEU A 86 -22.85 -17.14 20.66
CA LEU A 86 -21.46 -17.58 20.77
C LEU A 86 -20.72 -16.72 21.80
N ALA A 87 -19.78 -17.32 22.52
CA ALA A 87 -18.92 -16.63 23.45
C ALA A 87 -17.72 -16.02 22.72
N PHE A 88 -17.73 -14.71 22.46
CA PHE A 88 -16.65 -14.04 21.74
C PHE A 88 -15.30 -14.16 22.48
N ASN A 89 -14.31 -14.76 21.83
CA ASN A 89 -12.95 -14.93 22.33
C ASN A 89 -11.88 -14.60 21.27
N PRO A 90 -11.42 -13.34 21.18
CA PRO A 90 -10.44 -12.93 20.17
C PRO A 90 -9.00 -13.43 20.45
N TYR A 91 -8.79 -14.12 21.55
CA TYR A 91 -7.47 -14.63 21.95
C TYR A 91 -7.25 -16.10 21.61
N ASN A 92 -8.17 -16.73 20.90
CA ASN A 92 -8.02 -18.11 20.46
C ASN A 92 -7.14 -18.23 19.20
N PRO A 93 -6.54 -19.41 18.93
CA PRO A 93 -5.70 -19.61 17.75
C PRO A 93 -6.40 -19.45 16.40
N GLY A 94 -7.70 -19.67 16.34
CA GLY A 94 -8.51 -19.53 15.12
C GLY A 94 -8.99 -18.10 14.82
N PHE A 95 -8.61 -17.13 15.67
CA PHE A 95 -8.97 -15.72 15.49
C PHE A 95 -7.75 -14.92 15.04
N ALA A 96 -7.76 -14.37 13.82
CA ALA A 96 -6.74 -13.45 13.36
C ALA A 96 -6.91 -12.07 14.00
N PHE A 97 -5.81 -11.38 14.29
CA PHE A 97 -5.84 -10.04 14.87
C PHE A 97 -6.42 -9.02 13.88
N CYS A 98 -6.01 -9.09 12.63
CA CYS A 98 -6.56 -8.32 11.52
C CYS A 98 -6.80 -9.25 10.33
N HIS A 99 -7.70 -8.88 9.44
CA HIS A 99 -8.14 -9.73 8.34
C HIS A 99 -7.90 -9.01 7.02
N LEU A 100 -7.14 -9.62 6.12
CA LEU A 100 -6.88 -9.10 4.78
C LEU A 100 -8.14 -9.09 3.94
N TYR A 101 -8.39 -7.99 3.25
CA TYR A 101 -9.52 -7.83 2.34
C TYR A 101 -9.23 -6.82 1.22
N ASN A 102 -10.17 -6.65 0.32
CA ASN A 102 -10.11 -5.57 -0.67
C ASN A 102 -11.01 -4.41 -0.21
N PRO A 103 -10.48 -3.26 0.22
CA PRO A 103 -11.27 -2.12 0.63
C PRO A 103 -12.30 -1.70 -0.42
N GLY A 104 -13.57 -1.56 0.01
CA GLY A 104 -14.72 -1.33 -0.85
C GLY A 104 -15.44 -2.57 -1.36
N SER A 105 -15.03 -3.76 -0.91
CA SER A 105 -15.72 -5.03 -1.15
C SER A 105 -16.23 -5.61 0.17
N ASP A 106 -17.19 -6.54 0.08
CA ASP A 106 -17.59 -7.32 1.25
C ASP A 106 -16.41 -8.17 1.73
N GLY A 107 -16.25 -8.30 3.04
CA GLY A 107 -15.30 -9.22 3.65
C GLY A 107 -16.00 -10.54 3.99
N ILE A 108 -15.43 -11.67 3.55
CA ILE A 108 -15.93 -13.01 3.85
C ILE A 108 -14.84 -13.75 4.62
N PHE A 109 -15.01 -13.84 5.93
CA PHE A 109 -13.99 -14.36 6.83
C PHE A 109 -14.43 -15.68 7.50
N ASN A 110 -13.51 -16.62 7.64
CA ASN A 110 -13.71 -17.82 8.43
C ASN A 110 -13.03 -17.62 9.79
N VAL A 111 -13.80 -17.51 10.85
CA VAL A 111 -13.33 -17.13 12.18
C VAL A 111 -13.82 -18.13 13.21
N ASP A 112 -12.92 -18.68 14.01
CA ASP A 112 -13.27 -19.38 15.24
C ASP A 112 -13.60 -18.33 16.31
N VAL A 113 -14.88 -18.00 16.43
CA VAL A 113 -15.35 -16.86 17.23
C VAL A 113 -15.19 -17.10 18.73
N ASP A 114 -15.42 -18.35 19.20
CA ASP A 114 -15.45 -18.69 20.63
C ASP A 114 -14.26 -19.56 21.08
N GLY A 115 -13.41 -20.01 20.15
CA GLY A 115 -12.25 -20.84 20.45
C GLY A 115 -12.57 -22.32 20.61
N ASN A 116 -13.70 -22.78 20.08
CA ASN A 116 -14.10 -24.18 20.14
C ASN A 116 -13.50 -25.05 19.01
N GLY A 117 -12.79 -24.45 18.07
CA GLY A 117 -12.19 -25.10 16.91
C GLY A 117 -13.13 -25.21 15.71
N THR A 118 -14.34 -24.65 15.80
CA THR A 118 -15.27 -24.52 14.66
C THR A 118 -15.15 -23.14 14.08
N PHE A 119 -15.03 -23.07 12.75
CA PHE A 119 -14.92 -21.79 12.04
C PHE A 119 -16.30 -21.38 11.51
N GLU A 120 -16.74 -20.19 11.91
CA GLU A 120 -17.94 -19.55 11.40
C GLU A 120 -17.59 -18.71 10.17
N LYS A 121 -18.39 -18.85 9.12
CA LYS A 121 -18.29 -17.99 7.92
C LYS A 121 -19.07 -16.71 8.13
N ILE A 122 -18.34 -15.62 8.32
CA ILE A 122 -18.91 -14.30 8.60
C ILE A 122 -18.74 -13.40 7.37
N THR A 123 -19.85 -12.85 6.88
CA THR A 123 -19.84 -11.85 5.82
C THR A 123 -20.06 -10.47 6.42
N ILE A 124 -19.10 -9.58 6.23
CA ILE A 124 -19.20 -8.18 6.65
C ILE A 124 -19.37 -7.32 5.39
N PRO A 125 -20.52 -6.61 5.25
CA PRO A 125 -20.78 -5.80 4.07
C PRO A 125 -19.77 -4.65 3.88
N ALA A 126 -19.48 -4.31 2.64
CA ALA A 126 -18.56 -3.24 2.27
C ALA A 126 -18.87 -1.89 2.95
N ASN A 127 -20.15 -1.55 3.09
CA ASN A 127 -20.58 -0.33 3.75
C ASN A 127 -20.31 -0.29 5.27
N VAL A 128 -20.03 -1.44 5.87
CA VAL A 128 -19.60 -1.56 7.28
C VAL A 128 -18.09 -1.48 7.39
N LEU A 129 -17.37 -2.09 6.43
CA LEU A 129 -15.90 -2.10 6.40
C LEU A 129 -15.29 -0.77 5.99
N GLY A 130 -16.02 0.07 5.24
CA GLY A 130 -15.56 1.39 4.82
C GLY A 130 -15.48 1.55 3.29
N PRO A 131 -14.96 2.69 2.82
CA PRO A 131 -14.93 3.02 1.41
C PRO A 131 -13.91 2.19 0.63
N LYS A 132 -14.05 2.24 -0.69
CA LYS A 132 -13.08 1.68 -1.61
C LYS A 132 -11.74 2.42 -1.50
N ALA A 133 -10.63 1.66 -1.60
CA ALA A 133 -9.31 2.24 -1.81
C ALA A 133 -9.24 2.92 -3.17
N ILE A 134 -8.87 4.19 -3.18
CA ILE A 134 -8.70 4.99 -4.39
C ILE A 134 -7.33 5.66 -4.40
N ARG A 135 -6.68 5.60 -5.56
CA ARG A 135 -5.46 6.33 -5.85
C ARG A 135 -5.38 6.59 -7.35
N THR A 136 -5.28 7.86 -7.69
CA THR A 136 -5.03 8.30 -9.06
C THR A 136 -3.73 9.08 -9.10
N TYR A 137 -2.96 8.88 -10.17
CA TYR A 137 -1.78 9.67 -10.47
C TYR A 137 -1.90 10.23 -11.88
N LYS A 138 -1.71 11.53 -12.01
CA LYS A 138 -1.71 12.25 -13.29
C LYS A 138 -0.41 13.02 -13.39
N ALA A 139 0.27 12.93 -14.52
CA ALA A 139 1.50 13.67 -14.71
C ALA A 139 1.67 14.13 -16.18
N LEU A 140 2.33 15.26 -16.31
CA LEU A 140 2.88 15.75 -17.58
C LEU A 140 4.39 15.94 -17.37
N GLU A 141 5.18 15.21 -18.14
CA GLU A 141 6.62 15.22 -18.05
C GLU A 141 7.22 15.78 -19.35
N PHE A 142 8.10 16.75 -19.20
CA PHE A 142 8.95 17.29 -20.26
C PHE A 142 10.36 16.80 -20.02
N PHE A 143 11.04 16.32 -21.05
CA PHE A 143 12.42 15.85 -20.94
C PHE A 143 13.22 16.29 -22.17
N ALA A 144 14.48 16.55 -21.94
CA ALA A 144 15.43 16.86 -23.00
C ALA A 144 16.80 16.31 -22.66
N GLU A 145 17.53 15.93 -23.69
CA GLU A 145 18.93 15.54 -23.61
C GLU A 145 19.73 16.23 -24.70
N GLY A 146 20.96 16.58 -24.38
CA GLY A 146 21.89 17.18 -25.31
C GLY A 146 23.24 16.49 -25.26
N GLN A 147 23.82 16.20 -26.43
CA GLN A 147 25.10 15.56 -26.60
C GLN A 147 25.98 16.41 -27.51
N TRP A 148 27.11 16.81 -27.00
CA TRP A 148 28.19 17.47 -27.72
C TRP A 148 29.48 16.68 -27.55
N ASP A 149 30.52 17.03 -28.29
CA ASP A 149 31.80 16.29 -28.29
C ASP A 149 32.23 15.78 -26.91
N LYS A 150 32.31 16.68 -25.92
CA LYS A 150 32.74 16.37 -24.56
C LYS A 150 31.68 16.54 -23.48
N PHE A 151 30.49 16.95 -23.85
CA PHE A 151 29.48 17.33 -22.90
C PHE A 151 28.15 16.62 -23.16
N PHE A 152 27.64 15.98 -22.17
CA PHE A 152 26.27 15.43 -22.14
C PHE A 152 25.46 16.08 -21.02
N VAL A 153 24.24 16.42 -21.31
CA VAL A 153 23.27 16.88 -20.30
C VAL A 153 21.89 16.26 -20.57
N GLN A 154 21.23 15.87 -19.52
CA GLN A 154 19.85 15.41 -19.54
C GLN A 154 19.07 16.13 -18.46
N GLY A 155 17.87 16.59 -18.78
CA GLY A 155 16.97 17.22 -17.85
C GLY A 155 15.53 16.73 -18.01
N SER A 156 14.80 16.73 -16.92
CA SER A 156 13.36 16.49 -16.94
C SER A 156 12.65 17.40 -15.94
N TYR A 157 11.45 17.80 -16.32
CA TYR A 157 10.52 18.48 -15.46
C TYR A 157 9.19 17.73 -15.48
N THR A 158 8.70 17.38 -14.28
CA THR A 158 7.42 16.70 -14.13
C THR A 158 6.48 17.57 -13.29
N TRP A 159 5.30 17.85 -13.86
CA TRP A 159 4.15 18.33 -13.10
C TRP A 159 3.21 17.15 -12.86
N ALA A 160 2.89 16.88 -11.59
CA ALA A 160 2.13 15.69 -11.22
C ALA A 160 1.11 15.96 -10.11
N GLN A 161 0.14 15.07 -10.01
CA GLN A 161 -0.84 14.99 -8.94
C GLN A 161 -1.01 13.54 -8.51
N SER A 162 -0.92 13.30 -7.19
CA SER A 162 -1.29 12.04 -6.54
C SER A 162 -2.47 12.31 -5.62
N TYR A 163 -3.63 11.67 -5.90
CA TYR A 163 -4.88 11.92 -5.21
C TYR A 163 -5.58 10.59 -4.85
N GLY A 164 -6.16 10.52 -3.68
CA GLY A 164 -6.88 9.34 -3.21
C GLY A 164 -7.01 9.30 -1.68
N ASN A 165 -7.17 8.10 -1.14
CA ASN A 165 -7.25 7.81 0.28
C ASN A 165 -6.21 6.79 0.77
N THR A 166 -5.29 6.36 -0.11
CA THR A 166 -4.19 5.45 0.25
C THR A 166 -2.98 5.66 -0.66
N GLU A 167 -1.78 5.56 -0.10
CA GLU A 167 -0.53 5.49 -0.87
C GLU A 167 -0.25 4.08 -1.41
N GLY A 168 -1.01 3.08 -0.99
CA GLY A 168 -0.80 1.66 -1.22
C GLY A 168 -0.14 1.02 0.00
N GLY A 169 0.65 -0.05 -0.19
CA GLY A 169 1.26 -0.79 0.90
C GLY A 169 2.40 -0.07 1.65
N VAL A 170 2.50 1.25 1.55
CA VAL A 170 3.46 2.10 2.29
C VAL A 170 2.76 3.36 2.79
N LYS A 171 3.27 3.96 3.87
CA LYS A 171 2.78 5.25 4.38
C LYS A 171 3.94 6.19 4.62
N SER A 172 4.06 7.22 3.78
CA SER A 172 5.17 8.17 3.85
C SER A 172 5.04 9.16 5.02
N ASP A 173 3.85 9.45 5.48
CA ASP A 173 3.57 10.36 6.60
C ASP A 173 4.03 9.83 7.97
N ILE A 174 4.02 8.52 8.15
CA ILE A 174 4.51 7.85 9.38
C ILE A 174 5.84 7.11 9.19
N GLY A 175 6.43 7.18 7.99
CA GLY A 175 7.71 6.55 7.69
C GLY A 175 7.65 5.03 7.51
N GLN A 176 6.48 4.45 7.25
CA GLN A 176 6.38 3.04 6.88
C GLN A 176 6.95 2.82 5.48
N ALA A 177 8.18 2.34 5.41
CA ALA A 177 8.90 2.09 4.16
C ALA A 177 8.78 0.65 3.65
N ASP A 178 8.54 -0.30 4.54
CA ASP A 178 8.33 -1.71 4.19
C ASP A 178 6.93 -1.90 3.61
N THR A 179 6.85 -2.55 2.46
CA THR A 179 5.58 -2.83 1.81
C THR A 179 4.79 -3.86 2.61
N GLY A 180 3.55 -3.52 2.96
CA GLY A 180 2.66 -4.38 3.74
C GLY A 180 1.27 -3.80 3.82
N THR A 181 0.52 -4.22 4.83
CA THR A 181 -0.74 -3.60 5.22
C THR A 181 -0.49 -2.27 5.90
N THR A 182 -1.48 -1.38 5.86
CA THR A 182 -1.38 -0.04 6.46
C THR A 182 -2.48 0.14 7.51
N GLN A 183 -2.47 1.24 8.24
CA GLN A 183 -3.56 1.59 9.16
C GLN A 183 -4.73 2.30 8.46
N ASP A 184 -4.67 2.47 7.13
CA ASP A 184 -5.64 3.29 6.40
C ASP A 184 -7.06 2.71 6.48
N PHE A 185 -7.18 1.37 6.54
CA PHE A 185 -8.46 0.66 6.51
C PHE A 185 -8.71 -0.25 7.73
N ASP A 186 -7.88 -0.16 8.78
CA ASP A 186 -8.04 -0.94 10.02
C ASP A 186 -9.42 -0.73 10.65
N TYR A 187 -9.94 0.48 10.58
CA TYR A 187 -11.25 0.88 11.10
C TYR A 187 -11.94 1.82 10.13
N PRO A 188 -13.25 1.69 9.90
CA PRO A 188 -13.98 2.58 8.97
C PRO A 188 -13.89 4.06 9.38
N GLU A 189 -13.74 4.38 10.65
CA GLU A 189 -13.60 5.76 11.15
C GLU A 189 -12.30 6.42 10.67
N LEU A 190 -11.23 5.67 10.41
CA LEU A 190 -9.96 6.21 9.91
C LEU A 190 -10.07 6.71 8.46
N THR A 191 -11.08 6.24 7.74
CA THR A 191 -11.32 6.64 6.35
C THR A 191 -12.12 7.95 6.22
N ILE A 192 -12.67 8.48 7.32
CA ILE A 192 -13.46 9.70 7.30
C ILE A 192 -12.59 10.91 6.96
N GLY A 193 -12.83 11.52 5.79
CA GLY A 193 -12.05 12.66 5.33
C GLY A 193 -10.64 12.34 4.84
N SER A 194 -10.32 11.07 4.62
CA SER A 194 -9.00 10.63 4.15
C SER A 194 -8.76 10.88 2.67
N GLU A 195 -9.81 11.17 1.89
CA GLU A 195 -9.68 11.44 0.46
C GLU A 195 -9.14 12.84 0.19
N GLY A 196 -8.01 12.91 -0.52
CA GLY A 196 -7.34 14.17 -0.81
C GLY A 196 -6.05 13.98 -1.60
N PHE A 197 -5.22 15.03 -1.63
CA PHE A 197 -3.85 14.89 -2.12
C PHE A 197 -3.03 14.06 -1.14
N LEU A 198 -2.38 13.03 -1.66
CA LEU A 198 -1.66 12.08 -0.83
C LEU A 198 -0.34 12.68 -0.30
N PRO A 199 0.20 12.19 0.84
CA PRO A 199 1.46 12.67 1.40
C PRO A 199 2.64 12.62 0.44
N ASN A 200 2.62 11.69 -0.51
CA ASN A 200 3.62 11.56 -1.58
C ASN A 200 3.32 12.43 -2.82
N ASP A 201 2.34 13.32 -2.78
CA ASP A 201 2.04 14.25 -3.88
C ASP A 201 3.17 15.26 -4.08
N ARG A 202 3.99 15.02 -5.09
CA ARG A 202 5.05 15.94 -5.51
C ARG A 202 4.60 16.68 -6.76
N ARG A 203 4.04 17.87 -6.55
CA ARG A 203 3.45 18.68 -7.63
C ARG A 203 4.45 19.03 -8.71
N HIS A 204 5.68 19.32 -8.33
CA HIS A 204 6.75 19.72 -9.22
C HIS A 204 8.01 18.94 -8.90
N SER A 205 8.61 18.33 -9.91
CA SER A 205 9.88 17.64 -9.80
C SER A 205 10.78 18.06 -10.96
N PHE A 206 11.96 18.53 -10.63
CA PHE A 206 12.98 18.89 -11.60
C PHE A 206 14.23 18.05 -11.36
N LYS A 207 14.78 17.46 -12.41
CA LYS A 207 15.98 16.64 -12.37
C LYS A 207 16.90 17.04 -13.51
N VAL A 208 18.16 17.20 -13.20
CA VAL A 208 19.22 17.43 -14.20
C VAL A 208 20.38 16.52 -13.89
N PHE A 209 20.96 15.97 -14.92
CA PHE A 209 22.19 15.22 -14.88
C PHE A 209 23.11 15.74 -15.99
N GLY A 210 24.39 15.90 -15.72
CA GLY A 210 25.40 16.28 -16.69
C GLY A 210 26.69 15.49 -16.54
N ASN A 211 27.38 15.28 -17.63
CA ASN A 211 28.72 14.70 -17.69
C ASN A 211 29.59 15.50 -18.61
N TYR A 212 30.85 15.73 -18.22
CA TYR A 212 31.88 16.38 -19.01
C TYR A 212 33.15 15.53 -19.10
N GLU A 213 33.61 15.25 -20.28
CA GLU A 213 34.86 14.56 -20.54
C GLU A 213 36.02 15.55 -20.54
N ILE A 214 36.86 15.51 -19.50
CA ILE A 214 38.02 16.41 -19.36
C ILE A 214 39.09 16.02 -20.38
N ASN A 215 39.47 14.76 -20.40
CA ASN A 215 40.36 14.10 -21.34
C ASN A 215 40.22 12.58 -21.18
N ASP A 216 40.84 11.85 -22.08
CA ASP A 216 40.95 10.40 -21.97
C ASP A 216 41.97 10.04 -20.87
N PRO A 217 41.68 9.36 -19.74
CA PRO A 217 40.43 8.65 -19.39
C PRO A 217 39.56 9.35 -18.35
N TRP A 218 39.60 10.66 -18.18
CA TRP A 218 38.94 11.38 -17.10
C TRP A 218 37.63 12.05 -17.51
N SER A 219 36.55 11.75 -16.80
CA SER A 219 35.30 12.47 -16.89
C SER A 219 34.77 12.87 -15.52
N VAL A 220 33.92 13.90 -15.44
CA VAL A 220 33.22 14.32 -14.25
C VAL A 220 31.73 14.42 -14.57
N GLY A 221 30.90 13.84 -13.70
CA GLY A 221 29.43 13.91 -13.80
C GLY A 221 28.83 14.27 -12.44
N ALA A 222 27.69 14.95 -12.46
CA ALA A 222 26.93 15.29 -11.28
C ALA A 222 25.42 15.24 -11.57
N PRO A 223 24.59 14.69 -10.67
CA PRO A 223 23.17 14.96 -10.61
C PRO A 223 22.95 16.30 -9.89
N LEU A 224 21.96 17.07 -10.34
CA LEU A 224 21.49 18.33 -9.76
C LEU A 224 20.01 18.22 -9.40
#